data_1ca560f16f699d2e74aa7ac48192b33a
#
_entry.id   1ca560f16f699d2e74aa7ac48192b33a
#
_cell.length_a   1.000
_cell.length_b   1.000
_cell.length_c   1.000
_cell.angle_alpha   90.00
_cell.angle_beta   90.00
_cell.angle_gamma   90.00
#
_symmetry.space_group_name_H-M   'P 1'
#
loop_
_entity.id
_entity.type
_entity.pdbx_description
1 polymer ?
#
loop_
_entity_poly.entity_id
_entity_poly.type
_entity_poly.pdbx_seq_one_letter_code
_entity_poly.pdbx_strand_id
1 'polypeptide(L)'
;LIHPLKELFSAYKSIATSASFRKILKAELKDYVGRPTPIYYAEALSKYFGKSHIYLKREDLNHTGAHKINNALGQALLAKKMGKTRIIAETGAGQHGVATATACARLNLKCVVYMGEQDIQRQSVNVYRMKLLGAEVVSVNSGTKTLKDALNEALRDWVTNVDDTHYIIGSVAGPHPYPMIVRDFQSVIGHEARAQFKRDYKCLPDYLIACVGGGSNAIGLFHPFLNDDVKIIGVEAGGSGIKTGKHAAPLSAGTPGVLHGNKTYIMEDKNG
;
A
#
# COMPACT_ATOMS: atom_id res chain seq x y z
N LEU A 1 13.96 -13.56 -11.48
CA LEU A 1 12.96 -13.09 -10.48
C LEU A 1 12.83 -14.03 -9.26
N ILE A 2 13.00 -15.35 -9.41
CA ILE A 2 12.81 -16.30 -8.27
C ILE A 2 13.84 -16.09 -7.16
N HIS A 3 15.09 -15.84 -7.49
CA HIS A 3 16.17 -15.67 -6.49
C HIS A 3 15.91 -14.50 -5.54
N PRO A 4 15.69 -13.27 -6.00
CA PRO A 4 15.37 -12.15 -5.09
C PRO A 4 14.09 -12.34 -4.29
N LEU A 5 13.10 -13.05 -4.81
CA LEU A 5 11.88 -13.36 -4.06
C LEU A 5 12.13 -14.37 -2.92
N LYS A 6 13.00 -15.36 -3.13
CA LYS A 6 13.41 -16.30 -2.07
C LYS A 6 14.23 -15.60 -0.98
N GLU A 7 15.16 -14.71 -1.37
CA GLU A 7 15.92 -13.87 -0.45
C GLU A 7 14.97 -13.04 0.41
N LEU A 8 14.05 -12.32 -0.23
CA LEU A 8 13.04 -11.49 0.45
C LEU A 8 12.17 -12.31 1.41
N PHE A 9 11.70 -13.48 0.99
CA PHE A 9 10.88 -14.35 1.84
C PHE A 9 11.65 -14.86 3.05
N SER A 10 12.90 -15.27 2.87
CA SER A 10 13.77 -15.69 3.98
C SER A 10 14.03 -14.56 4.96
N ALA A 11 14.37 -13.37 4.44
CA ALA A 11 14.58 -12.18 5.26
C ALA A 11 13.31 -11.76 6.01
N TYR A 12 12.16 -11.80 5.34
CA TYR A 12 10.89 -11.52 6.00
C TYR A 12 10.64 -12.48 7.17
N LYS A 13 10.80 -13.78 6.96
CA LYS A 13 10.60 -14.79 8.00
C LYS A 13 11.58 -14.68 9.17
N SER A 14 12.84 -14.36 8.91
CA SER A 14 13.89 -14.32 9.95
C SER A 14 13.99 -12.95 10.62
N ILE A 15 13.86 -11.85 9.87
CA ILE A 15 14.08 -10.49 10.36
C ILE A 15 12.76 -9.84 10.77
N ALA A 16 11.77 -9.74 9.85
CA ALA A 16 10.55 -8.98 10.09
C ALA A 16 9.66 -9.58 11.21
N THR A 17 9.74 -10.88 11.42
CA THR A 17 9.01 -11.56 12.50
C THR A 17 9.74 -11.50 13.85
N SER A 18 10.98 -11.05 13.90
CA SER A 18 11.76 -10.98 15.14
C SER A 18 11.22 -9.91 16.11
N ALA A 19 11.38 -10.16 17.40
CA ALA A 19 10.96 -9.22 18.45
C ALA A 19 11.70 -7.88 18.34
N SER A 20 12.98 -7.90 17.98
CA SER A 20 13.80 -6.70 17.81
C SER A 20 13.30 -5.82 16.65
N PHE A 21 13.00 -6.41 15.48
CA PHE A 21 12.43 -5.68 14.34
C PHE A 21 11.07 -5.08 14.69
N ARG A 22 10.18 -5.87 15.27
CA ARG A 22 8.84 -5.41 15.67
C ARG A 22 8.90 -4.26 16.67
N LYS A 23 9.85 -4.28 17.61
CA LYS A 23 10.07 -3.20 18.56
C LYS A 23 10.48 -1.91 17.86
N ILE A 24 11.44 -1.99 16.92
CA ILE A 24 11.88 -0.82 16.14
C ILE A 24 10.73 -0.29 15.27
N LEU A 25 10.07 -1.16 14.52
CA LEU A 25 8.96 -0.75 13.67
C LEU A 25 7.83 -0.10 14.48
N LYS A 26 7.48 -0.65 15.64
CA LYS A 26 6.48 -0.07 16.54
C LYS A 26 6.87 1.33 17.02
N ALA A 27 8.13 1.55 17.36
CA ALA A 27 8.63 2.87 17.75
C ALA A 27 8.54 3.87 16.57
N GLU A 28 8.99 3.49 15.39
CA GLU A 28 8.90 4.33 14.19
C GLU A 28 7.44 4.64 13.81
N LEU A 29 6.56 3.66 13.89
CA LEU A 29 5.12 3.87 13.63
C LEU A 29 4.51 4.85 14.65
N LYS A 30 4.91 4.78 15.92
CA LYS A 30 4.42 5.68 16.95
C LYS A 30 5.01 7.09 16.81
N ASP A 31 6.33 7.19 16.79
CA ASP A 31 7.02 8.46 17.00
C ASP A 31 7.21 9.25 15.71
N TYR A 32 7.30 8.56 14.56
CA TYR A 32 7.48 9.19 13.25
C TYR A 32 6.22 9.22 12.40
N VAL A 33 5.42 8.15 12.40
CA VAL A 33 4.18 8.10 11.62
C VAL A 33 3.00 8.73 12.34
N GLY A 34 3.04 8.78 13.69
CA GLY A 34 1.98 9.37 14.52
C GLY A 34 0.85 8.41 14.87
N ARG A 35 1.15 7.09 14.91
CA ARG A 35 0.16 6.08 15.29
C ARG A 35 0.00 5.95 16.81
N PRO A 36 -1.17 5.51 17.32
CA PRO A 36 -2.35 5.06 16.56
C PRO A 36 -3.15 6.21 15.94
N THR A 37 -3.67 6.01 14.74
CA THR A 37 -4.62 6.97 14.16
C THR A 37 -5.96 6.90 14.90
N PRO A 38 -6.69 8.01 15.06
CA PRO A 38 -7.96 8.01 15.79
C PRO A 38 -9.07 7.33 14.98
N ILE A 39 -10.09 6.86 15.74
CA ILE A 39 -11.41 6.57 15.19
C ILE A 39 -12.28 7.80 15.45
N TYR A 40 -12.84 8.35 14.40
CA TYR A 40 -13.66 9.55 14.43
C TYR A 40 -15.13 9.21 14.19
N TYR A 41 -16.02 9.58 15.12
CA TYR A 41 -17.44 9.48 14.90
C TYR A 41 -17.91 10.57 13.95
N ALA A 42 -18.37 10.16 12.76
CA ALA A 42 -18.84 11.06 11.72
C ALA A 42 -20.32 11.42 11.94
N GLU A 43 -20.59 12.29 12.91
CA GLU A 43 -21.96 12.62 13.37
C GLU A 43 -22.87 13.12 12.24
N ALA A 44 -22.40 14.07 11.44
CA ALA A 44 -23.18 14.61 10.33
C ALA A 44 -23.54 13.54 9.30
N LEU A 45 -22.57 12.66 8.95
CA LEU A 45 -22.79 11.57 8.02
C LEU A 45 -23.75 10.52 8.61
N SER A 46 -23.61 10.20 9.88
CA SER A 46 -24.52 9.31 10.59
C SER A 46 -25.96 9.83 10.62
N LYS A 47 -26.14 11.11 10.87
CA LYS A 47 -27.45 11.78 10.81
C LYS A 47 -28.04 11.78 9.39
N TYR A 48 -27.21 12.01 8.37
CA TYR A 48 -27.63 12.01 6.98
C TYR A 48 -28.19 10.64 6.55
N PHE A 49 -27.55 9.55 6.91
CA PHE A 49 -28.01 8.20 6.62
C PHE A 49 -29.04 7.63 7.62
N GLY A 50 -29.27 8.29 8.74
CA GLY A 50 -30.43 8.14 9.63
C GLY A 50 -30.41 6.95 10.59
N LYS A 51 -29.83 5.80 10.26
CA LYS A 51 -29.93 4.57 11.08
C LYS A 51 -28.59 3.92 11.43
N SER A 52 -27.49 4.51 10.99
CA SER A 52 -26.16 3.92 11.15
C SER A 52 -25.23 4.86 11.87
N HIS A 53 -24.47 4.34 12.82
CA HIS A 53 -23.37 5.07 13.43
C HIS A 53 -22.12 4.86 12.55
N ILE A 54 -21.64 5.92 11.90
CA ILE A 54 -20.51 5.88 10.99
C ILE A 54 -19.26 6.38 11.67
N TYR A 55 -18.22 5.57 11.64
CA TYR A 55 -16.90 5.86 12.20
C TYR A 55 -15.83 5.82 11.12
N LEU A 56 -14.92 6.76 11.14
CA LEU A 56 -13.81 6.84 10.20
C LEU A 56 -12.50 6.47 10.91
N LYS A 57 -11.80 5.47 10.44
CA LYS A 57 -10.41 5.20 10.80
C LYS A 57 -9.53 6.17 10.01
N ARG A 58 -8.98 7.17 10.69
CA ARG A 58 -8.37 8.37 10.10
C ARG A 58 -6.92 8.13 9.65
N GLU A 59 -6.73 7.28 8.62
CA GLU A 59 -5.41 7.03 8.05
C GLU A 59 -4.83 8.24 7.28
N ASP A 60 -5.65 9.23 6.99
CA ASP A 60 -5.26 10.53 6.45
C ASP A 60 -4.45 11.39 7.45
N LEU A 61 -4.52 11.07 8.73
CA LEU A 61 -3.74 11.74 9.78
C LEU A 61 -2.35 11.14 10.01
N ASN A 62 -2.01 10.06 9.31
CA ASN A 62 -0.64 9.59 9.29
C ASN A 62 0.31 10.62 8.68
N HIS A 63 1.56 10.62 9.10
CA HIS A 63 2.61 11.31 8.36
C HIS A 63 2.57 10.90 6.88
N THR A 64 2.67 11.85 5.96
CA THR A 64 2.42 11.77 4.50
C THR A 64 0.95 11.85 4.05
N GLY A 65 -0.02 11.77 4.95
CA GLY A 65 -1.45 11.97 4.63
C GLY A 65 -2.19 10.74 4.13
N ALA A 66 -1.64 9.52 4.31
CA ALA A 66 -2.28 8.28 3.90
C ALA A 66 -1.70 7.03 4.60
N HIS A 67 -2.38 5.89 4.48
CA HIS A 67 -1.95 4.59 5.01
C HIS A 67 -0.65 4.03 4.39
N LYS A 68 -0.22 4.52 3.26
CA LYS A 68 0.93 4.00 2.48
C LYS A 68 2.22 3.96 3.28
N ILE A 69 2.42 4.91 4.19
CA ILE A 69 3.62 5.01 5.02
C ILE A 69 3.83 3.77 5.91
N ASN A 70 2.78 3.12 6.37
CA ASN A 70 2.88 1.92 7.22
C ASN A 70 3.69 0.82 6.52
N ASN A 71 3.31 0.52 5.29
CA ASN A 71 3.97 -0.50 4.47
C ASN A 71 5.35 -0.01 3.97
N ALA A 72 5.43 1.22 3.48
CA ALA A 72 6.70 1.76 2.95
C ALA A 72 7.80 1.77 4.03
N LEU A 73 7.48 2.21 5.24
CA LEU A 73 8.41 2.22 6.36
C LEU A 73 8.80 0.79 6.80
N GLY A 74 7.83 -0.13 6.86
CA GLY A 74 8.09 -1.54 7.20
C GLY A 74 9.03 -2.21 6.20
N GLN A 75 8.77 -2.04 4.90
CA GLN A 75 9.63 -2.60 3.85
C GLN A 75 11.01 -1.92 3.78
N ALA A 76 11.08 -0.58 3.92
CA ALA A 76 12.37 0.13 3.94
C ALA A 76 13.24 -0.29 5.14
N LEU A 77 12.63 -0.48 6.32
CA LEU A 77 13.34 -0.98 7.49
C LEU A 77 13.83 -2.42 7.27
N LEU A 78 13.01 -3.28 6.66
CA LEU A 78 13.41 -4.65 6.31
C LEU A 78 14.58 -4.64 5.32
N ALA A 79 14.50 -3.84 4.26
CA ALA A 79 15.56 -3.68 3.27
C ALA A 79 16.88 -3.22 3.91
N LYS A 80 16.82 -2.22 4.79
CA LYS A 80 18.00 -1.76 5.54
C LYS A 80 18.61 -2.88 6.39
N LYS A 81 17.79 -3.72 7.02
CA LYS A 81 18.27 -4.88 7.79
C LYS A 81 18.81 -6.01 6.93
N MET A 82 18.40 -6.09 5.66
CA MET A 82 19.00 -6.96 4.64
C MET A 82 20.31 -6.42 4.07
N GLY A 83 20.75 -5.23 4.46
CA GLY A 83 21.95 -4.60 3.94
C GLY A 83 21.75 -3.86 2.61
N LYS A 84 20.50 -3.71 2.13
CA LYS A 84 20.22 -2.95 0.91
C LYS A 84 20.42 -1.45 1.17
N THR A 85 21.03 -0.77 0.21
CA THR A 85 21.39 0.65 0.30
C THR A 85 20.54 1.54 -0.61
N ARG A 86 19.86 0.92 -1.58
CA ARG A 86 19.02 1.57 -2.57
C ARG A 86 17.60 0.99 -2.55
N ILE A 87 16.64 1.87 -2.63
CA ILE A 87 15.21 1.53 -2.70
C ILE A 87 14.66 2.03 -4.03
N ILE A 88 13.85 1.20 -4.65
CA ILE A 88 13.04 1.61 -5.79
C ILE A 88 11.55 1.40 -5.50
N ALA A 89 10.71 2.20 -6.14
CA ALA A 89 9.27 2.08 -6.09
C ALA A 89 8.64 2.55 -7.39
N GLU A 90 7.44 2.08 -7.67
CA GLU A 90 6.55 2.65 -8.67
C GLU A 90 5.50 3.55 -8.02
N THR A 91 4.95 4.49 -8.78
CA THR A 91 3.80 5.26 -8.32
C THR A 91 2.97 5.78 -9.50
N GLY A 92 1.63 5.83 -9.33
CA GLY A 92 0.71 6.50 -10.25
C GLY A 92 0.22 7.81 -9.65
N ALA A 93 -0.68 7.76 -8.67
CA ALA A 93 -1.20 8.94 -7.97
C ALA A 93 -0.16 9.67 -7.09
N GLY A 94 1.04 9.14 -6.93
CA GLY A 94 2.15 9.76 -6.21
C GLY A 94 2.22 9.44 -4.71
N GLN A 95 1.16 8.98 -4.09
CA GLN A 95 1.12 8.75 -2.64
C GLN A 95 2.08 7.65 -2.18
N HIS A 96 2.21 6.57 -2.95
CA HIS A 96 3.18 5.53 -2.64
C HIS A 96 4.63 6.02 -2.79
N GLY A 97 4.91 6.76 -3.86
CA GLY A 97 6.22 7.39 -4.07
C GLY A 97 6.60 8.34 -2.93
N VAL A 98 5.69 9.21 -2.50
CA VAL A 98 5.92 10.10 -1.35
C VAL A 98 6.18 9.32 -0.07
N ALA A 99 5.40 8.28 0.22
CA ALA A 99 5.60 7.45 1.40
C ALA A 99 6.96 6.72 1.37
N THR A 100 7.35 6.20 0.21
CA THR A 100 8.66 5.54 0.02
C THR A 100 9.80 6.54 0.16
N ALA A 101 9.73 7.70 -0.49
CA ALA A 101 10.73 8.75 -0.36
C ALA A 101 10.89 9.21 1.11
N THR A 102 9.77 9.36 1.83
CA THR A 102 9.76 9.69 3.26
C THR A 102 10.46 8.63 4.12
N ALA A 103 10.14 7.36 3.91
CA ALA A 103 10.77 6.25 4.62
C ALA A 103 12.28 6.17 4.32
N CYS A 104 12.67 6.37 3.06
CA CYS A 104 14.07 6.39 2.64
C CYS A 104 14.85 7.55 3.25
N ALA A 105 14.30 8.77 3.24
CA ALA A 105 14.89 9.94 3.90
C ALA A 105 15.10 9.68 5.40
N ARG A 106 14.08 9.14 6.08
CA ARG A 106 14.16 8.77 7.52
C ARG A 106 15.25 7.75 7.81
N LEU A 107 15.46 6.79 6.91
CA LEU A 107 16.37 5.67 7.13
C LEU A 107 17.75 5.84 6.46
N ASN A 108 17.99 6.99 5.82
CA ASN A 108 19.20 7.29 5.04
C ASN A 108 19.46 6.23 3.96
N LEU A 109 18.47 6.00 3.09
CA LEU A 109 18.55 5.10 1.95
C LEU A 109 18.41 5.89 0.64
N LYS A 110 19.10 5.50 -0.39
CA LYS A 110 18.90 6.06 -1.74
C LYS A 110 17.50 5.67 -2.24
N CYS A 111 16.80 6.59 -2.89
CA CYS A 111 15.43 6.36 -3.34
C CYS A 111 15.26 6.75 -4.80
N VAL A 112 14.76 5.82 -5.61
CA VAL A 112 14.36 6.06 -7.01
C VAL A 112 12.90 5.68 -7.18
N VAL A 113 12.09 6.59 -7.74
CA VAL A 113 10.66 6.38 -7.95
C VAL A 113 10.35 6.46 -9.44
N TYR A 114 9.87 5.36 -10.00
CA TYR A 114 9.38 5.27 -11.37
C TYR A 114 7.94 5.78 -11.46
N MET A 115 7.68 6.69 -12.39
CA MET A 115 6.36 7.27 -12.55
C MET A 115 6.09 7.54 -14.04
N GLY A 116 4.92 7.18 -14.52
CA GLY A 116 4.52 7.45 -15.90
C GLY A 116 4.49 8.96 -16.19
N GLU A 117 4.91 9.37 -17.39
CA GLU A 117 4.98 10.78 -17.78
C GLU A 117 3.62 11.50 -17.61
N GLN A 118 2.52 10.83 -17.96
CA GLN A 118 1.18 11.40 -17.78
C GLN A 118 0.84 11.62 -16.31
N ASP A 119 1.25 10.69 -15.44
CA ASP A 119 1.01 10.77 -14.01
C ASP A 119 1.88 11.87 -13.37
N ILE A 120 3.14 12.05 -13.84
CA ILE A 120 4.02 13.15 -13.40
C ILE A 120 3.35 14.52 -13.63
N GLN A 121 2.76 14.70 -14.81
CA GLN A 121 2.07 15.96 -15.14
C GLN A 121 0.85 16.19 -14.24
N ARG A 122 0.03 15.16 -14.02
CA ARG A 122 -1.19 15.22 -13.20
C ARG A 122 -0.89 15.42 -11.70
N GLN A 123 0.24 14.90 -11.23
CA GLN A 123 0.59 14.79 -9.81
C GLN A 123 1.85 15.59 -9.45
N SER A 124 2.04 16.74 -10.08
CA SER A 124 3.25 17.58 -9.94
C SER A 124 3.59 17.92 -8.49
N VAL A 125 2.59 18.13 -7.63
CA VAL A 125 2.78 18.39 -6.19
C VAL A 125 3.43 17.20 -5.49
N ASN A 126 3.02 15.97 -5.79
CA ASN A 126 3.62 14.78 -5.21
C ASN A 126 5.05 14.55 -5.76
N VAL A 127 5.28 14.86 -7.04
CA VAL A 127 6.62 14.83 -7.64
C VAL A 127 7.57 15.82 -6.92
N TYR A 128 7.09 17.03 -6.67
CA TYR A 128 7.84 18.01 -5.89
C TYR A 128 8.18 17.51 -4.49
N ARG A 129 7.20 16.92 -3.78
CA ARG A 129 7.40 16.34 -2.44
C ARG A 129 8.46 15.23 -2.45
N MET A 130 8.43 14.32 -3.43
CA MET A 130 9.43 13.25 -3.56
C MET A 130 10.83 13.81 -3.77
N LYS A 131 10.99 14.80 -4.66
CA LYS A 131 12.26 15.48 -4.91
C LYS A 131 12.77 16.22 -3.67
N LEU A 132 11.90 16.91 -2.94
CA LEU A 132 12.26 17.60 -1.70
C LEU A 132 12.79 16.63 -0.64
N LEU A 133 12.28 15.39 -0.62
CA LEU A 133 12.74 14.31 0.26
C LEU A 133 14.03 13.62 -0.23
N GLY A 134 14.63 14.10 -1.33
CA GLY A 134 15.86 13.56 -1.88
C GLY A 134 15.68 12.35 -2.80
N ALA A 135 14.46 12.00 -3.18
CA ALA A 135 14.22 10.92 -4.13
C ALA A 135 14.43 11.38 -5.58
N GLU A 136 15.05 10.53 -6.38
CA GLU A 136 15.05 10.64 -7.84
C GLU A 136 13.70 10.19 -8.39
N VAL A 137 13.07 10.99 -9.25
CA VAL A 137 11.83 10.62 -9.94
C VAL A 137 12.15 10.40 -11.40
N VAL A 138 12.05 9.14 -11.85
CA VAL A 138 12.34 8.73 -13.22
C VAL A 138 11.03 8.68 -14.01
N SER A 139 10.99 9.47 -15.10
CA SER A 139 9.86 9.50 -16.02
C SER A 139 9.85 8.27 -16.93
N VAL A 140 8.74 7.56 -16.97
CA VAL A 140 8.54 6.42 -17.87
C VAL A 140 7.72 6.86 -19.06
N ASN A 141 8.34 6.83 -20.25
CA ASN A 141 7.77 7.33 -21.49
C ASN A 141 7.34 6.21 -22.45
N SER A 142 7.49 4.96 -22.05
CA SER A 142 7.06 3.77 -22.81
C SER A 142 5.58 3.44 -22.56
N GLY A 143 4.98 2.70 -23.48
CA GLY A 143 3.62 2.18 -23.36
C GLY A 143 2.55 3.26 -23.18
N THR A 144 1.66 3.08 -22.21
CA THR A 144 0.58 4.03 -21.88
C THR A 144 1.06 5.21 -21.03
N LYS A 145 2.34 5.21 -20.63
CA LYS A 145 2.97 6.24 -19.78
C LYS A 145 2.28 6.42 -18.42
N THR A 146 1.80 5.32 -17.86
CA THR A 146 1.06 5.26 -16.61
C THR A 146 1.67 4.26 -15.62
N LEU A 147 0.97 3.99 -14.50
CA LEU A 147 1.41 3.09 -13.43
C LEU A 147 1.85 1.70 -13.94
N LYS A 148 1.16 1.12 -14.94
CA LYS A 148 1.52 -0.20 -15.51
C LYS A 148 2.96 -0.22 -16.03
N ASP A 149 3.33 0.82 -16.77
CA ASP A 149 4.65 0.92 -17.38
C ASP A 149 5.73 1.26 -16.34
N ALA A 150 5.40 2.13 -15.37
CA ALA A 150 6.27 2.45 -14.24
C ALA A 150 6.62 1.19 -13.42
N LEU A 151 5.64 0.30 -13.20
CA LEU A 151 5.85 -0.96 -12.49
C LEU A 151 6.77 -1.91 -13.27
N ASN A 152 6.61 -1.98 -14.59
CA ASN A 152 7.48 -2.80 -15.45
C ASN A 152 8.93 -2.30 -15.39
N GLU A 153 9.17 -0.99 -15.45
CA GLU A 153 10.52 -0.43 -15.34
C GLU A 153 11.14 -0.68 -13.96
N ALA A 154 10.36 -0.48 -12.90
CA ALA A 154 10.82 -0.80 -11.54
C ALA A 154 11.22 -2.28 -11.40
N LEU A 155 10.45 -3.20 -11.98
CA LEU A 155 10.79 -4.63 -11.97
C LEU A 155 12.08 -4.93 -12.75
N ARG A 156 12.30 -4.29 -13.90
CA ARG A 156 13.55 -4.45 -14.69
C ARG A 156 14.76 -3.96 -13.92
N ASP A 157 14.66 -2.77 -13.32
CA ASP A 157 15.73 -2.23 -12.48
C ASP A 157 16.03 -3.16 -11.31
N TRP A 158 14.99 -3.63 -10.62
CA TRP A 158 15.18 -4.50 -9.46
C TRP A 158 15.93 -5.79 -9.78
N VAL A 159 15.54 -6.50 -10.84
CA VAL A 159 16.20 -7.76 -11.20
C VAL A 159 17.63 -7.56 -11.70
N THR A 160 17.95 -6.37 -12.18
CA THR A 160 19.31 -6.01 -12.64
C THR A 160 20.21 -5.65 -11.46
N ASN A 161 19.67 -5.02 -10.42
CA ASN A 161 20.43 -4.45 -9.29
C ASN A 161 20.04 -5.08 -7.96
N VAL A 162 19.70 -6.36 -7.93
CA VAL A 162 19.13 -7.03 -6.76
C VAL A 162 20.05 -7.06 -5.54
N ASP A 163 21.37 -7.02 -5.75
CA ASP A 163 22.35 -7.17 -4.67
C ASP A 163 22.29 -6.00 -3.67
N ASP A 164 22.13 -4.78 -4.15
CA ASP A 164 22.10 -3.57 -3.32
C ASP A 164 20.72 -2.91 -3.24
N THR A 165 19.79 -3.32 -4.10
CA THR A 165 18.51 -2.67 -4.32
C THR A 165 17.35 -3.53 -3.82
N HIS A 166 16.39 -2.89 -3.14
CA HIS A 166 15.11 -3.48 -2.78
C HIS A 166 13.95 -2.73 -3.44
N TYR A 167 13.00 -3.46 -3.99
CA TYR A 167 11.79 -2.91 -4.56
C TYR A 167 10.67 -2.90 -3.53
N ILE A 168 10.15 -1.72 -3.20
CA ILE A 168 8.99 -1.55 -2.30
C ILE A 168 7.72 -1.50 -3.12
N ILE A 169 6.89 -2.53 -3.03
CA ILE A 169 5.56 -2.58 -3.66
C ILE A 169 4.52 -1.95 -2.73
N GLY A 170 3.74 -1.01 -3.26
CA GLY A 170 2.76 -0.24 -2.50
C GLY A 170 1.34 -0.82 -2.45
N SER A 171 1.10 -1.91 -3.17
CA SER A 171 -0.22 -2.56 -3.30
C SER A 171 -0.15 -4.02 -2.88
N VAL A 172 -1.31 -4.67 -2.69
CA VAL A 172 -1.40 -6.13 -2.46
C VAL A 172 -1.34 -6.81 -3.82
N ALA A 173 -0.21 -6.67 -4.47
CA ALA A 173 0.04 -7.15 -5.82
C ALA A 173 1.45 -7.71 -5.93
N GLY A 174 1.77 -8.30 -7.08
CA GLY A 174 3.07 -8.87 -7.35
C GLY A 174 3.22 -10.31 -6.83
N PRO A 175 4.38 -10.93 -7.10
CA PRO A 175 4.64 -12.30 -6.72
C PRO A 175 4.80 -12.45 -5.21
N HIS A 176 4.53 -13.67 -4.70
CA HIS A 176 4.85 -13.99 -3.31
C HIS A 176 6.34 -13.72 -3.03
N PRO A 177 6.71 -13.05 -1.90
CA PRO A 177 5.92 -12.81 -0.69
C PRO A 177 5.28 -11.42 -0.57
N TYR A 178 5.29 -10.58 -1.60
CA TYR A 178 4.83 -9.19 -1.51
C TYR A 178 3.41 -9.03 -0.95
N PRO A 179 2.38 -9.78 -1.41
CA PRO A 179 1.03 -9.61 -0.87
C PRO A 179 0.96 -9.88 0.63
N MET A 180 1.72 -10.86 1.11
CA MET A 180 1.80 -11.18 2.54
C MET A 180 2.50 -10.06 3.33
N ILE A 181 3.62 -9.55 2.84
CA ILE A 181 4.38 -8.46 3.47
C ILE A 181 3.52 -7.20 3.59
N VAL A 182 2.85 -6.82 2.49
CA VAL A 182 1.97 -5.64 2.47
C VAL A 182 0.81 -5.82 3.44
N ARG A 183 0.15 -6.97 3.43
CA ARG A 183 -0.91 -7.32 4.39
C ARG A 183 -0.44 -7.10 5.82
N ASP A 184 0.70 -7.67 6.17
CA ASP A 184 1.16 -7.69 7.56
C ASP A 184 1.58 -6.30 8.04
N PHE A 185 2.28 -5.51 7.22
CA PHE A 185 2.61 -4.13 7.59
C PHE A 185 1.40 -3.19 7.60
N GLN A 186 0.38 -3.45 6.80
CA GLN A 186 -0.87 -2.68 6.83
C GLN A 186 -1.84 -3.13 7.92
N SER A 187 -1.70 -4.35 8.46
CA SER A 187 -2.61 -4.89 9.49
C SER A 187 -2.62 -4.08 10.78
N VAL A 188 -1.65 -3.19 10.99
CA VAL A 188 -1.68 -2.21 12.08
C VAL A 188 -2.98 -1.40 12.10
N ILE A 189 -3.56 -1.11 10.95
CA ILE A 189 -4.84 -0.40 10.79
C ILE A 189 -5.96 -1.15 11.52
N GLY A 190 -6.14 -2.43 11.18
CA GLY A 190 -7.20 -3.25 11.76
C GLY A 190 -6.94 -3.63 13.21
N HIS A 191 -5.69 -3.91 13.60
CA HIS A 191 -5.35 -4.18 14.99
C HIS A 191 -5.69 -3.00 15.89
N GLU A 192 -5.36 -1.78 15.47
CA GLU A 192 -5.72 -0.57 16.21
C GLU A 192 -7.22 -0.35 16.23
N ALA A 193 -7.90 -0.44 15.07
CA ALA A 193 -9.35 -0.24 14.99
C ALA A 193 -10.08 -1.21 15.92
N ARG A 194 -9.70 -2.49 15.92
CA ARG A 194 -10.27 -3.51 16.78
C ARG A 194 -10.06 -3.21 18.27
N ALA A 195 -8.85 -2.81 18.66
CA ALA A 195 -8.53 -2.46 20.04
C ALA A 195 -9.26 -1.18 20.50
N GLN A 196 -9.33 -0.16 19.66
CA GLN A 196 -10.02 1.10 19.93
C GLN A 196 -11.51 0.88 20.12
N PHE A 197 -12.19 0.14 19.22
CA PHE A 197 -13.61 -0.17 19.36
C PHE A 197 -13.92 -0.94 20.65
N LYS A 198 -13.14 -1.99 20.95
CA LYS A 198 -13.30 -2.73 22.21
C LYS A 198 -13.08 -1.86 23.45
N ARG A 199 -12.08 -0.94 23.42
CA ARG A 199 -11.80 -0.05 24.53
C ARG A 199 -12.91 0.97 24.74
N ASP A 200 -13.35 1.65 23.66
CA ASP A 200 -14.16 2.85 23.74
C ASP A 200 -15.66 2.53 23.69
N TYR A 201 -16.07 1.51 22.92
CA TYR A 201 -17.47 1.16 22.68
C TYR A 201 -17.87 -0.20 23.29
N LYS A 202 -16.91 -0.97 23.85
CA LYS A 202 -17.15 -2.31 24.45
C LYS A 202 -17.69 -3.37 23.49
N CYS A 203 -17.67 -3.12 22.20
CA CYS A 203 -18.12 -4.01 21.14
C CYS A 203 -17.16 -3.99 19.95
N LEU A 204 -17.46 -4.74 18.92
CA LEU A 204 -16.88 -4.62 17.58
C LEU A 204 -17.86 -3.88 16.66
N PRO A 205 -17.41 -3.29 15.54
CA PRO A 205 -18.32 -2.73 14.55
C PRO A 205 -19.10 -3.85 13.87
N ASP A 206 -20.35 -3.59 13.45
CA ASP A 206 -21.15 -4.54 12.67
C ASP A 206 -20.60 -4.71 11.24
N TYR A 207 -20.01 -3.63 10.69
CA TYR A 207 -19.50 -3.57 9.32
C TYR A 207 -18.13 -2.93 9.27
N LEU A 208 -17.27 -3.49 8.41
CA LEU A 208 -16.06 -2.84 7.94
C LEU A 208 -16.22 -2.55 6.46
N ILE A 209 -15.99 -1.29 6.08
CA ILE A 209 -16.13 -0.85 4.69
C ILE A 209 -14.83 -0.18 4.27
N ALA A 210 -14.27 -0.58 3.13
CA ALA A 210 -13.10 0.05 2.56
C ALA A 210 -13.15 0.07 1.04
N CYS A 211 -12.63 1.14 0.43
CA CYS A 211 -12.42 1.16 -1.01
C CYS A 211 -11.30 0.18 -1.40
N VAL A 212 -11.45 -0.44 -2.58
CA VAL A 212 -10.49 -1.39 -3.13
C VAL A 212 -9.99 -0.89 -4.48
N GLY A 213 -8.73 -0.42 -4.49
CA GLY A 213 -7.94 -0.24 -5.70
C GLY A 213 -6.89 -1.35 -5.72
N GLY A 214 -5.64 -1.05 -5.32
CA GLY A 214 -4.61 -2.08 -5.08
C GLY A 214 -4.81 -2.91 -3.81
N GLY A 215 -5.82 -2.61 -2.99
CA GLY A 215 -6.28 -3.42 -1.86
C GLY A 215 -5.50 -3.27 -0.55
N SER A 216 -4.43 -2.45 -0.51
CA SER A 216 -3.55 -2.41 0.68
C SER A 216 -4.23 -1.84 1.93
N ASN A 217 -5.07 -0.81 1.81
CA ASN A 217 -5.86 -0.27 2.91
C ASN A 217 -6.92 -1.29 3.38
N ALA A 218 -7.62 -1.90 2.44
CA ALA A 218 -8.68 -2.85 2.71
C ALA A 218 -8.17 -4.08 3.45
N ILE A 219 -7.12 -4.74 2.95
CA ILE A 219 -6.55 -5.92 3.61
C ILE A 219 -5.96 -5.56 4.98
N GLY A 220 -5.36 -4.36 5.11
CA GLY A 220 -4.84 -3.87 6.38
C GLY A 220 -5.93 -3.69 7.44
N LEU A 221 -7.11 -3.21 7.04
CA LEU A 221 -8.26 -3.10 7.93
C LEU A 221 -8.92 -4.46 8.19
N PHE A 222 -9.14 -5.26 7.15
CA PHE A 222 -9.98 -6.46 7.19
C PHE A 222 -9.29 -7.66 7.83
N HIS A 223 -8.03 -7.88 7.53
CA HIS A 223 -7.30 -9.08 7.94
C HIS A 223 -7.37 -9.38 9.44
N PRO A 224 -7.20 -8.40 10.37
CA PRO A 224 -7.32 -8.66 11.80
C PRO A 224 -8.72 -9.00 12.31
N PHE A 225 -9.75 -8.87 11.48
CA PHE A 225 -11.15 -9.14 11.82
C PHE A 225 -11.70 -10.42 11.17
N LEU A 226 -10.91 -11.18 10.41
CA LEU A 226 -11.39 -12.35 9.67
C LEU A 226 -12.01 -13.45 10.53
N ASN A 227 -11.65 -13.49 11.82
CA ASN A 227 -12.21 -14.46 12.78
C ASN A 227 -13.26 -13.84 13.72
N ASP A 228 -13.65 -12.59 13.50
CA ASP A 228 -14.69 -11.91 14.28
C ASP A 228 -16.04 -11.96 13.51
N ASP A 229 -17.15 -11.87 14.22
CA ASP A 229 -18.48 -11.75 13.62
C ASP A 229 -18.72 -10.30 13.18
N VAL A 230 -18.06 -9.92 12.08
CA VAL A 230 -18.10 -8.59 11.47
C VAL A 230 -18.30 -8.74 9.97
N LYS A 231 -19.25 -8.02 9.39
CA LYS A 231 -19.45 -8.01 7.95
C LYS A 231 -18.41 -7.15 7.25
N ILE A 232 -17.77 -7.71 6.24
CA ILE A 232 -16.67 -7.07 5.51
C ILE A 232 -17.13 -6.72 4.09
N ILE A 233 -17.00 -5.44 3.70
CA ILE A 233 -17.43 -4.92 2.41
C ILE A 233 -16.26 -4.17 1.75
N GLY A 234 -15.75 -4.72 0.64
CA GLY A 234 -14.83 -4.02 -0.25
C GLY A 234 -15.62 -3.30 -1.35
N VAL A 235 -15.28 -2.04 -1.63
CA VAL A 235 -15.96 -1.23 -2.63
C VAL A 235 -14.98 -0.90 -3.75
N GLU A 236 -15.24 -1.42 -4.93
CA GLU A 236 -14.47 -1.15 -6.14
C GLU A 236 -15.06 0.04 -6.92
N ALA A 237 -14.26 0.66 -7.78
CA ALA A 237 -14.68 1.79 -8.59
C ALA A 237 -15.57 1.33 -9.77
N GLY A 238 -16.86 1.59 -9.67
CA GLY A 238 -17.85 1.25 -10.70
C GLY A 238 -17.79 2.12 -11.98
N GLY A 239 -17.05 3.24 -11.96
CA GLY A 239 -16.89 4.12 -13.12
C GLY A 239 -18.23 4.55 -13.73
N SER A 240 -18.37 4.37 -15.05
CA SER A 240 -19.64 4.62 -15.77
C SER A 240 -20.61 3.44 -15.70
N GLY A 241 -20.32 2.45 -14.89
CA GLY A 241 -21.09 1.22 -14.69
C GLY A 241 -20.40 -0.03 -15.24
N ILE A 242 -20.52 -1.14 -14.52
CA ILE A 242 -19.87 -2.43 -14.85
C ILE A 242 -20.23 -2.87 -16.29
N LYS A 243 -21.49 -2.76 -16.67
CA LYS A 243 -21.95 -3.19 -18.01
C LYS A 243 -21.36 -2.38 -19.17
N THR A 244 -20.79 -1.22 -18.91
CA THR A 244 -20.21 -0.36 -19.96
C THR A 244 -18.78 -0.73 -20.31
N GLY A 245 -18.11 -1.58 -19.49
CA GLY A 245 -16.68 -1.84 -19.57
C GLY A 245 -15.79 -0.67 -19.12
N LYS A 246 -16.38 0.48 -18.74
CA LYS A 246 -15.66 1.67 -18.27
C LYS A 246 -15.69 1.77 -16.74
N HIS A 247 -15.00 0.85 -16.08
CA HIS A 247 -14.90 0.74 -14.63
C HIS A 247 -13.51 0.24 -14.21
N ALA A 248 -13.22 0.22 -12.92
CA ALA A 248 -11.99 -0.33 -12.33
C ALA A 248 -12.35 -1.29 -11.18
N ALA A 249 -13.16 -2.31 -11.52
CA ALA A 249 -13.67 -3.30 -10.58
C ALA A 249 -13.26 -4.74 -11.01
N PRO A 250 -11.94 -5.08 -10.96
CA PRO A 250 -11.45 -6.36 -11.44
C PRO A 250 -11.94 -7.55 -10.60
N LEU A 251 -12.17 -7.39 -9.29
CA LEU A 251 -12.67 -8.49 -8.45
C LEU A 251 -14.12 -8.83 -8.77
N SER A 252 -14.93 -7.80 -9.12
CA SER A 252 -16.35 -7.97 -9.42
C SER A 252 -16.62 -8.40 -10.87
N ALA A 253 -15.78 -7.98 -11.82
CA ALA A 253 -16.05 -8.12 -13.25
C ALA A 253 -14.80 -8.36 -14.12
N GLY A 254 -13.66 -8.63 -13.52
CA GLY A 254 -12.44 -9.03 -14.24
C GLY A 254 -12.38 -10.54 -14.49
N THR A 255 -11.38 -10.95 -15.26
CA THR A 255 -11.08 -12.35 -15.57
C THR A 255 -9.75 -12.76 -14.95
N PRO A 256 -9.55 -14.04 -14.58
CA PRO A 256 -8.25 -14.52 -14.14
C PRO A 256 -7.20 -14.40 -15.24
N GLY A 257 -6.12 -13.73 -14.98
CA GLY A 257 -5.01 -13.52 -15.90
C GLY A 257 -3.67 -13.38 -15.20
N VAL A 258 -2.59 -13.16 -15.96
CA VAL A 258 -1.24 -12.95 -15.42
C VAL A 258 -0.82 -11.52 -15.69
N LEU A 259 -0.51 -10.78 -14.61
CA LEU A 259 -0.03 -9.42 -14.68
C LEU A 259 1.12 -9.25 -13.68
N HIS A 260 2.22 -8.60 -14.11
CA HIS A 260 3.37 -8.31 -13.25
C HIS A 260 3.92 -9.53 -12.50
N GLY A 261 3.93 -10.69 -13.16
CA GLY A 261 4.50 -11.92 -12.60
C GLY A 261 3.62 -12.65 -11.58
N ASN A 262 2.35 -12.28 -11.43
CA ASN A 262 1.38 -12.97 -10.57
C ASN A 262 0.06 -13.24 -11.29
N LYS A 263 -0.62 -14.33 -10.91
CA LYS A 263 -1.99 -14.63 -11.36
C LYS A 263 -2.97 -13.84 -10.49
N THR A 264 -3.81 -13.03 -11.14
CA THR A 264 -4.79 -12.17 -10.45
C THR A 264 -6.02 -11.95 -11.33
N TYR A 265 -7.03 -11.26 -10.83
CA TYR A 265 -8.12 -10.77 -11.67
C TYR A 265 -7.66 -9.50 -12.40
N ILE A 266 -7.80 -9.51 -13.71
CA ILE A 266 -7.41 -8.39 -14.58
C ILE A 266 -8.60 -7.89 -15.38
N MET A 267 -8.49 -6.66 -15.81
CA MET A 267 -9.35 -6.08 -16.83
C MET A 267 -8.46 -5.78 -18.03
N GLU A 268 -8.79 -6.39 -19.13
CA GLU A 268 -8.11 -6.15 -20.41
C GLU A 268 -9.13 -5.89 -21.50
N ASP A 269 -8.76 -5.08 -22.46
CA ASP A 269 -9.55 -4.86 -23.64
C ASP A 269 -9.22 -5.91 -24.73
N LYS A 270 -9.82 -5.76 -25.92
CA LYS A 270 -9.61 -6.71 -27.03
C LYS A 270 -8.17 -6.77 -27.54
N ASN A 271 -7.32 -5.85 -27.14
CA ASN A 271 -5.92 -5.74 -27.56
C ASN A 271 -4.93 -6.15 -26.45
N GLY A 272 -5.40 -6.57 -25.27
CA GLY A 272 -4.59 -7.04 -24.13
C GLY A 272 -4.18 -5.95 -23.14
#